data_571f0e06929913ca7f4794958be76d45
#
_entry.id   571f0e06929913ca7f4794958be76d45
#
_cell.length_a   1.000
_cell.length_b   1.000
_cell.length_c   1.000
_cell.angle_alpha   90.00
_cell.angle_beta   90.00
_cell.angle_gamma   90.00
#
_symmetry.space_group_name_H-M   'P 1'
#
loop_
_entity.id
_entity.type
_entity.pdbx_description
1 polymer ?
#
loop_
_entity_poly.entity_id
_entity_poly.type
_entity_poly.pdbx_seq_one_letter_code
_entity_poly.pdbx_strand_id
1 'polypeptide(L)'
;MEAYIWMALAATLGTWMVTALGAATVVFFSSPKEKTLNLMLGFSAGVMIAASFWSLLEPAIAQAERLPGLPAWLVATAGFLIGALFLWGSDKLVSRALGQVEVGGKKRVILLVLSITLHNIPEGLAVGVAFGALQNGYSPEALMGAVSVAVGIGLQNFPEGAAVSLPLRREGCSRSRSFLVGQASALVEPMAGVLGAWLVTYVQRLLPYALSFAAGAMILVAVHELIPECQKNRQEQPYFATMGIILGFAAMMLLDVMLG
;
A
#
# COMPACT_ATOMS: atom_id res chain seq x y z
N MET A 1 20.19 -6.41 15.16
CA MET A 1 19.37 -7.26 14.25
C MET A 1 17.91 -7.24 14.68
N GLU A 2 17.57 -7.73 15.86
CA GLU A 2 16.19 -7.77 16.34
C GLU A 2 15.53 -6.37 16.45
N ALA A 3 16.29 -5.33 16.80
CA ALA A 3 15.78 -3.98 16.95
C ALA A 3 15.09 -3.43 15.69
N TYR A 4 15.64 -3.67 14.51
CA TYR A 4 15.06 -3.18 13.25
C TYR A 4 13.78 -3.93 12.85
N ILE A 5 13.71 -5.22 13.19
CA ILE A 5 12.48 -6.01 13.02
C ILE A 5 11.38 -5.49 13.95
N TRP A 6 11.72 -5.15 15.19
CA TRP A 6 10.76 -4.53 16.11
C TRP A 6 10.34 -3.13 15.68
N MET A 7 11.25 -2.35 15.10
CA MET A 7 10.90 -1.04 14.52
C MET A 7 9.95 -1.22 13.32
N ALA A 8 10.19 -2.17 12.43
CA ALA A 8 9.30 -2.50 11.33
C ALA A 8 7.92 -2.95 11.82
N LEU A 9 7.86 -3.81 12.84
CA LEU A 9 6.60 -4.22 13.46
C LEU A 9 5.87 -3.03 14.06
N ALA A 10 6.54 -2.16 14.81
CA ALA A 10 5.92 -0.99 15.41
C ALA A 10 5.39 -0.02 14.36
N ALA A 11 6.16 0.22 13.28
CA ALA A 11 5.76 1.06 12.16
C ALA A 11 4.53 0.49 11.44
N THR A 12 4.52 -0.80 11.13
CA THR A 12 3.40 -1.46 10.44
C THR A 12 2.17 -1.67 11.32
N LEU A 13 2.32 -1.78 12.63
CA LEU A 13 1.20 -1.65 13.57
C LEU A 13 0.63 -0.23 13.55
N GLY A 14 1.47 0.79 13.40
CA GLY A 14 1.05 2.18 13.23
C GLY A 14 0.24 2.36 11.94
N THR A 15 0.71 1.86 10.79
CA THR A 15 -0.03 1.94 9.52
C THR A 15 -1.35 1.19 9.58
N TRP A 16 -1.38 -0.02 10.15
CA TRP A 16 -2.61 -0.76 10.42
C TRP A 16 -3.59 0.01 11.30
N MET A 17 -3.12 0.70 12.36
CA MET A 17 -3.98 1.53 13.20
C MET A 17 -4.63 2.66 12.39
N VAL A 18 -3.93 3.26 11.45
CA VAL A 18 -4.49 4.30 10.58
C VAL A 18 -5.57 3.72 9.65
N THR A 19 -5.37 2.51 9.11
CA THR A 19 -6.43 1.78 8.39
C THR A 19 -7.65 1.55 9.30
N ALA A 20 -7.43 1.15 10.54
CA ALA A 20 -8.51 0.95 11.51
C ALA A 20 -9.26 2.25 11.82
N LEU A 21 -8.56 3.39 11.91
CA LEU A 21 -9.17 4.72 12.05
C LEU A 21 -10.00 5.09 10.82
N GLY A 22 -9.50 4.81 9.62
CA GLY A 22 -10.26 4.98 8.37
C GLY A 22 -11.52 4.11 8.36
N ALA A 23 -11.40 2.84 8.71
CA ALA A 23 -12.54 1.93 8.83
C ALA A 23 -13.56 2.37 9.89
N ALA A 24 -13.10 3.00 10.98
CA ALA A 24 -13.97 3.52 12.04
C ALA A 24 -14.87 4.67 11.58
N THR A 25 -14.60 5.30 10.45
CA THR A 25 -15.49 6.33 9.86
C THR A 25 -16.91 5.82 9.65
N VAL A 26 -17.11 4.51 9.46
CA VAL A 26 -18.42 3.86 9.34
C VAL A 26 -19.31 4.01 10.59
N VAL A 27 -18.71 4.29 11.75
CA VAL A 27 -19.45 4.53 12.99
C VAL A 27 -20.20 5.86 12.91
N PHE A 28 -19.59 6.87 12.29
CA PHE A 28 -20.12 8.22 12.18
C PHE A 28 -20.92 8.43 10.88
N PHE A 29 -20.48 7.81 9.79
CA PHE A 29 -21.05 8.02 8.46
C PHE A 29 -21.67 6.71 7.95
N SER A 30 -22.98 6.72 7.70
CA SER A 30 -23.66 5.60 7.06
C SER A 30 -23.60 5.65 5.52
N SER A 31 -23.36 6.83 4.96
CA SER A 31 -23.23 7.06 3.52
C SER A 31 -22.39 8.32 3.26
N PRO A 32 -21.08 8.19 3.04
CA PRO A 32 -20.27 9.35 2.68
C PRO A 32 -20.69 9.89 1.32
N LYS A 33 -20.45 11.19 1.11
CA LYS A 33 -20.61 11.80 -0.22
C LYS A 33 -19.60 11.16 -1.16
N GLU A 34 -20.02 10.73 -2.34
CA GLU A 34 -19.12 10.11 -3.34
C GLU A 34 -17.91 11.00 -3.69
N LYS A 35 -18.14 12.33 -3.73
CA LYS A 35 -17.06 13.32 -3.91
C LYS A 35 -15.91 13.14 -2.93
N THR A 36 -16.25 13.00 -1.65
CA THR A 36 -15.26 12.84 -0.59
C THR A 36 -14.52 11.52 -0.73
N LEU A 37 -15.24 10.44 -1.03
CA LEU A 37 -14.62 9.13 -1.24
C LEU A 37 -13.69 9.14 -2.46
N ASN A 38 -14.13 9.72 -3.58
CA ASN A 38 -13.31 9.82 -4.79
C ASN A 38 -12.04 10.68 -4.57
N LEU A 39 -12.16 11.79 -3.81
CA LEU A 39 -11.01 12.61 -3.43
C LEU A 39 -10.03 11.79 -2.57
N MET A 40 -10.52 11.05 -1.58
CA MET A 40 -9.69 10.25 -0.67
C MET A 40 -9.00 9.09 -1.39
N LEU A 41 -9.70 8.35 -2.26
CA LEU A 41 -9.12 7.28 -3.07
C LEU A 41 -8.10 7.83 -4.08
N GLY A 42 -8.39 8.97 -4.69
CA GLY A 42 -7.43 9.67 -5.54
C GLY A 42 -6.17 10.07 -4.76
N PHE A 43 -6.34 10.60 -3.54
CA PHE A 43 -5.22 10.94 -2.66
C PHE A 43 -4.36 9.72 -2.35
N SER A 44 -4.97 8.59 -1.99
CA SER A 44 -4.26 7.32 -1.78
C SER A 44 -3.46 6.90 -3.01
N ALA A 45 -4.07 6.90 -4.20
CA ALA A 45 -3.38 6.57 -5.44
C ALA A 45 -2.18 7.51 -5.72
N GLY A 46 -2.33 8.81 -5.45
CA GLY A 46 -1.24 9.78 -5.59
C GLY A 46 -0.07 9.52 -4.66
N VAL A 47 -0.35 9.24 -3.37
CA VAL A 47 0.68 8.85 -2.39
C VAL A 47 1.40 7.59 -2.84
N MET A 48 0.67 6.54 -3.25
CA MET A 48 1.27 5.28 -3.71
C MET A 48 2.21 5.47 -4.90
N ILE A 49 1.83 6.28 -5.89
CA ILE A 49 2.67 6.54 -7.07
C ILE A 49 3.96 7.25 -6.65
N ALA A 50 3.87 8.29 -5.81
CA ALA A 50 5.02 9.04 -5.35
C ALA A 50 5.97 8.16 -4.49
N ALA A 51 5.42 7.42 -3.52
CA ALA A 51 6.18 6.51 -2.67
C ALA A 51 6.89 5.41 -3.49
N SER A 52 6.21 4.87 -4.51
CA SER A 52 6.81 3.86 -5.39
C SER A 52 8.05 4.38 -6.10
N PHE A 53 8.09 5.67 -6.44
CA PHE A 53 9.25 6.26 -7.10
C PHE A 53 10.34 6.64 -6.10
N TRP A 54 10.08 7.58 -5.19
CA TRP A 54 11.10 8.14 -4.30
C TRP A 54 11.49 7.20 -3.16
N SER A 55 10.52 6.61 -2.48
CA SER A 55 10.80 5.78 -1.31
C SER A 55 11.25 4.36 -1.66
N LEU A 56 10.96 3.85 -2.86
CA LEU A 56 11.25 2.46 -3.23
C LEU A 56 12.17 2.31 -4.44
N LEU A 57 11.82 2.86 -5.61
CA LEU A 57 12.62 2.66 -6.84
C LEU A 57 13.95 3.41 -6.79
N GLU A 58 13.97 4.65 -6.35
CA GLU A 58 15.22 5.44 -6.26
C GLU A 58 16.24 4.77 -5.32
N PRO A 59 15.88 4.40 -4.06
CA PRO A 59 16.78 3.64 -3.19
C PRO A 59 17.16 2.26 -3.74
N ALA A 60 16.23 1.57 -4.44
CA ALA A 60 16.52 0.29 -5.06
C ALA A 60 17.63 0.40 -6.12
N ILE A 61 17.55 1.40 -6.99
CA ILE A 61 18.57 1.67 -8.03
C ILE A 61 19.90 2.01 -7.36
N ALA A 62 19.92 2.94 -6.39
CA ALA A 62 21.13 3.32 -5.68
C ALA A 62 21.80 2.15 -4.94
N GLN A 63 21.00 1.24 -4.37
CA GLN A 63 21.54 0.02 -3.75
C GLN A 63 22.06 -0.99 -4.79
N ALA A 64 21.36 -1.15 -5.91
CA ALA A 64 21.79 -2.05 -6.99
C ALA A 64 23.12 -1.61 -7.62
N GLU A 65 23.38 -0.31 -7.75
CA GLU A 65 24.65 0.24 -8.25
C GLU A 65 25.86 -0.11 -7.36
N ARG A 66 25.62 -0.32 -6.07
CA ARG A 66 26.66 -0.69 -5.09
C ARG A 66 26.96 -2.19 -5.06
N LEU A 67 26.09 -3.02 -5.65
CA LEU A 67 26.25 -4.47 -5.63
C LEU A 67 27.02 -4.94 -6.87
N PRO A 68 28.03 -5.83 -6.71
CA PRO A 68 28.67 -6.45 -7.85
C PRO A 68 27.73 -7.45 -8.53
N GLY A 69 27.73 -7.48 -9.83
CA GLY A 69 27.01 -8.48 -10.62
C GLY A 69 26.15 -7.88 -11.73
N LEU A 70 24.85 -7.90 -11.58
CA LEU A 70 23.93 -7.40 -12.63
C LEU A 70 23.86 -5.86 -12.61
N PRO A 71 23.68 -5.23 -13.78
CA PRO A 71 23.52 -3.78 -13.86
C PRO A 71 22.23 -3.32 -13.14
N ALA A 72 22.29 -2.16 -12.48
CA ALA A 72 21.19 -1.64 -11.65
C ALA A 72 19.87 -1.53 -12.41
N TRP A 73 19.90 -1.10 -13.67
CA TRP A 73 18.70 -1.01 -14.50
C TRP A 73 17.99 -2.37 -14.66
N LEU A 74 18.76 -3.47 -14.78
CA LEU A 74 18.17 -4.81 -14.91
C LEU A 74 17.56 -5.28 -13.60
N VAL A 75 18.27 -5.05 -12.48
CA VAL A 75 17.79 -5.41 -11.13
C VAL A 75 16.48 -4.68 -10.82
N ALA A 76 16.47 -3.36 -10.99
CA ALA A 76 15.29 -2.54 -10.71
C ALA A 76 14.11 -2.89 -11.64
N THR A 77 14.35 -3.01 -12.94
CA THR A 77 13.29 -3.34 -13.91
C THR A 77 12.74 -4.74 -13.69
N ALA A 78 13.61 -5.73 -13.45
CA ALA A 78 13.16 -7.10 -13.20
C ALA A 78 12.35 -7.19 -11.90
N GLY A 79 12.83 -6.60 -10.80
CA GLY A 79 12.10 -6.56 -9.54
C GLY A 79 10.71 -5.91 -9.70
N PHE A 80 10.65 -4.75 -10.34
CA PHE A 80 9.43 -4.02 -10.62
C PHE A 80 8.42 -4.85 -11.43
N LEU A 81 8.84 -5.44 -12.53
CA LEU A 81 7.97 -6.28 -13.36
C LEU A 81 7.49 -7.53 -12.62
N ILE A 82 8.38 -8.17 -11.85
CA ILE A 82 8.00 -9.35 -11.05
C ILE A 82 6.96 -8.98 -10.00
N GLY A 83 7.12 -7.83 -9.32
CA GLY A 83 6.14 -7.33 -8.34
C GLY A 83 4.77 -7.08 -8.95
N ALA A 84 4.73 -6.38 -10.08
CA ALA A 84 3.48 -6.13 -10.82
C ALA A 84 2.84 -7.44 -11.30
N LEU A 85 3.62 -8.36 -11.90
CA LEU A 85 3.12 -9.65 -12.38
C LEU A 85 2.65 -10.56 -11.24
N PHE A 86 3.34 -10.54 -10.11
CA PHE A 86 2.93 -11.30 -8.92
C PHE A 86 1.55 -10.86 -8.44
N LEU A 87 1.35 -9.56 -8.30
CA LEU A 87 0.07 -9.04 -7.82
C LEU A 87 -1.04 -9.25 -8.84
N TRP A 88 -0.79 -9.00 -10.11
CA TRP A 88 -1.74 -9.29 -11.19
C TRP A 88 -2.13 -10.77 -11.23
N GLY A 89 -1.15 -11.68 -11.07
CA GLY A 89 -1.39 -13.12 -11.01
C GLY A 89 -2.21 -13.52 -9.79
N SER A 90 -1.91 -12.93 -8.63
CA SER A 90 -2.63 -13.18 -7.38
C SER A 90 -4.09 -12.73 -7.47
N ASP A 91 -4.35 -11.53 -7.98
CA ASP A 91 -5.70 -11.03 -8.21
C ASP A 91 -6.49 -11.93 -9.18
N LYS A 92 -5.87 -12.32 -10.30
CA LYS A 92 -6.50 -13.23 -11.27
C LYS A 92 -6.79 -14.62 -10.69
N LEU A 93 -5.92 -15.13 -9.82
CA LEU A 93 -6.12 -16.42 -9.15
C LEU A 93 -7.29 -16.34 -8.17
N VAL A 94 -7.34 -15.30 -7.35
CA VAL A 94 -8.44 -15.05 -6.40
C VAL A 94 -9.77 -14.88 -7.14
N SER A 95 -9.78 -14.08 -8.19
CA SER A 95 -10.97 -13.84 -9.02
C SER A 95 -11.49 -15.13 -9.66
N ARG A 96 -10.61 -16.02 -10.12
CA ARG A 96 -10.97 -17.33 -10.66
C ARG A 96 -11.49 -18.28 -9.57
N ALA A 97 -10.82 -18.36 -8.44
CA ALA A 97 -11.22 -19.22 -7.33
C ALA A 97 -12.62 -18.87 -6.80
N LEU A 98 -12.92 -17.56 -6.69
CA LEU A 98 -14.24 -17.06 -6.26
C LEU A 98 -15.27 -17.04 -7.41
N GLY A 99 -14.83 -17.09 -8.66
CA GLY A 99 -15.70 -17.13 -9.85
C GLY A 99 -16.60 -18.37 -9.88
N GLN A 100 -16.18 -19.45 -9.24
CA GLN A 100 -16.92 -20.72 -9.15
C GLN A 100 -17.92 -20.77 -7.98
N VAL A 101 -17.93 -19.77 -7.10
CA VAL A 101 -18.84 -19.72 -5.94
C VAL A 101 -20.05 -18.87 -6.29
N GLU A 102 -21.22 -19.46 -6.43
CA GLU A 102 -22.51 -18.77 -6.54
C GLU A 102 -22.92 -18.15 -5.20
N VAL A 103 -22.49 -16.92 -4.94
CA VAL A 103 -22.82 -16.18 -3.71
C VAL A 103 -23.27 -14.76 -4.09
N GLY A 104 -24.42 -14.57 -4.63
CA GLY A 104 -25.14 -13.30 -4.84
C GLY A 104 -24.36 -11.98 -4.57
N GLY A 105 -24.97 -10.94 -4.04
CA GLY A 105 -24.32 -9.65 -3.70
C GLY A 105 -23.11 -9.77 -2.73
N LYS A 106 -23.06 -10.82 -1.93
CA LYS A 106 -21.93 -11.10 -1.02
C LYS A 106 -20.61 -11.36 -1.75
N LYS A 107 -20.65 -11.86 -2.99
CA LYS A 107 -19.45 -12.15 -3.79
C LYS A 107 -18.64 -10.89 -4.08
N ARG A 108 -19.30 -9.79 -4.48
CA ARG A 108 -18.63 -8.52 -4.77
C ARG A 108 -17.90 -7.98 -3.54
N VAL A 109 -18.51 -8.12 -2.37
CA VAL A 109 -17.91 -7.70 -1.09
C VAL A 109 -16.69 -8.54 -0.73
N ILE A 110 -16.77 -9.87 -0.89
CA ILE A 110 -15.65 -10.76 -0.60
C ILE A 110 -14.47 -10.46 -1.54
N LEU A 111 -14.74 -10.27 -2.84
CA LEU A 111 -13.72 -9.90 -3.82
C LEU A 111 -13.04 -8.58 -3.45
N LEU A 112 -13.83 -7.55 -3.10
CA LEU A 112 -13.30 -6.26 -2.67
C LEU A 112 -12.36 -6.41 -1.46
N VAL A 113 -12.79 -7.12 -0.42
CA VAL A 113 -11.99 -7.31 0.79
C VAL A 113 -10.71 -8.08 0.50
N LEU A 114 -10.77 -9.13 -0.30
CA LEU A 114 -9.59 -9.93 -0.66
C LEU A 114 -8.63 -9.14 -1.54
N SER A 115 -9.15 -8.38 -2.50
CA SER A 115 -8.34 -7.49 -3.34
C SER A 115 -7.55 -6.53 -2.46
N ILE A 116 -8.21 -5.75 -1.60
CA ILE A 116 -7.56 -4.79 -0.71
C ILE A 116 -6.59 -5.49 0.26
N THR A 117 -6.92 -6.68 0.77
CA THR A 117 -5.99 -7.45 1.60
C THR A 117 -4.70 -7.81 0.84
N LEU A 118 -4.80 -8.16 -0.44
CA LEU A 118 -3.62 -8.43 -1.29
C LEU A 118 -2.78 -7.18 -1.52
N HIS A 119 -3.40 -5.99 -1.59
CA HIS A 119 -2.70 -4.71 -1.75
C HIS A 119 -1.88 -4.34 -0.51
N ASN A 120 -2.40 -4.62 0.67
CA ASN A 120 -1.73 -4.34 1.93
C ASN A 120 -0.45 -5.18 2.15
N ILE A 121 -0.26 -6.30 1.40
CA ILE A 121 0.97 -7.09 1.47
C ILE A 121 2.19 -6.31 0.94
N PRO A 122 2.19 -5.73 -0.28
CA PRO A 122 3.26 -4.86 -0.77
C PRO A 122 3.55 -3.66 0.14
N GLU A 123 2.52 -3.08 0.74
CA GLU A 123 2.65 -1.93 1.65
C GLU A 123 3.40 -2.32 2.93
N GLY A 124 2.96 -3.38 3.58
CA GLY A 124 3.68 -3.93 4.73
C GLY A 124 5.12 -4.31 4.39
N LEU A 125 5.35 -4.97 3.23
CA LEU A 125 6.68 -5.31 2.75
C LEU A 125 7.54 -4.06 2.55
N ALA A 126 7.02 -2.98 1.94
CA ALA A 126 7.73 -1.73 1.71
C ALA A 126 8.23 -1.12 3.03
N VAL A 127 7.35 -0.98 4.03
CA VAL A 127 7.74 -0.51 5.37
C VAL A 127 8.77 -1.44 6.00
N GLY A 128 8.52 -2.75 5.95
CA GLY A 128 9.43 -3.75 6.53
C GLY A 128 10.81 -3.70 5.94
N VAL A 129 10.91 -3.64 4.62
CA VAL A 129 12.18 -3.56 3.88
C VAL A 129 12.91 -2.26 4.20
N ALA A 130 12.21 -1.12 4.27
CA ALA A 130 12.80 0.17 4.61
C ALA A 130 13.44 0.17 6.00
N PHE A 131 12.74 -0.32 7.03
CA PHE A 131 13.31 -0.44 8.39
C PHE A 131 14.38 -1.53 8.49
N GLY A 132 14.21 -2.66 7.81
CA GLY A 132 15.21 -3.73 7.77
C GLY A 132 16.52 -3.30 7.13
N ALA A 133 16.48 -2.42 6.14
CA ALA A 133 17.63 -1.86 5.45
C ALA A 133 18.56 -1.07 6.38
N LEU A 134 18.06 -0.52 7.49
CA LEU A 134 18.84 0.22 8.50
C LEU A 134 19.96 -0.64 9.12
N GLN A 135 19.84 -1.94 9.07
CA GLN A 135 20.93 -2.83 9.52
C GLN A 135 22.19 -2.71 8.67
N ASN A 136 22.06 -2.36 7.41
CA ASN A 136 23.18 -2.27 6.46
C ASN A 136 23.95 -0.94 6.56
N GLY A 137 23.40 0.03 7.30
CA GLY A 137 24.00 1.33 7.52
C GLY A 137 23.01 2.25 8.20
N TYR A 138 23.00 2.28 9.53
CA TYR A 138 22.18 3.21 10.28
C TYR A 138 22.75 4.63 10.14
N SER A 139 21.90 5.54 9.69
CA SER A 139 22.13 6.98 9.81
C SER A 139 20.80 7.66 10.16
N PRO A 140 20.82 8.87 10.73
CA PRO A 140 19.59 9.65 10.95
C PRO A 140 18.77 9.83 9.66
N GLU A 141 19.44 10.08 8.54
CA GLU A 141 18.81 10.26 7.23
C GLU A 141 18.14 8.96 6.75
N ALA A 142 18.83 7.82 6.88
CA ALA A 142 18.25 6.51 6.53
C ALA A 142 17.03 6.18 7.40
N LEU A 143 17.07 6.53 8.70
CA LEU A 143 15.92 6.37 9.59
C LEU A 143 14.76 7.27 9.15
N MET A 144 15.03 8.53 8.81
CA MET A 144 13.99 9.46 8.36
C MET A 144 13.38 9.02 7.04
N GLY A 145 14.16 8.45 6.11
CA GLY A 145 13.64 7.83 4.89
C GLY A 145 12.70 6.66 5.20
N ALA A 146 13.05 5.76 6.12
CA ALA A 146 12.15 4.67 6.54
C ALA A 146 10.88 5.19 7.22
N VAL A 147 10.99 6.27 8.01
CA VAL A 147 9.82 6.93 8.62
C VAL A 147 8.95 7.59 7.56
N SER A 148 9.53 8.22 6.52
CA SER A 148 8.79 8.81 5.39
C SER A 148 7.93 7.75 4.70
N VAL A 149 8.50 6.58 4.39
CA VAL A 149 7.75 5.44 3.84
C VAL A 149 6.57 5.07 4.74
N ALA A 150 6.80 4.89 6.05
CA ALA A 150 5.73 4.49 6.98
C ALA A 150 4.64 5.56 7.13
N VAL A 151 5.01 6.84 7.16
CA VAL A 151 4.06 7.96 7.23
C VAL A 151 3.25 8.06 5.94
N GLY A 152 3.90 7.95 4.78
CA GLY A 152 3.23 7.96 3.48
C GLY A 152 2.21 6.83 3.35
N ILE A 153 2.62 5.60 3.68
CA ILE A 153 1.71 4.44 3.69
C ILE A 153 0.59 4.63 4.72
N GLY A 154 0.89 5.16 5.91
CA GLY A 154 -0.15 5.52 6.88
C GLY A 154 -1.17 6.52 6.34
N LEU A 155 -0.73 7.55 5.60
CA LEU A 155 -1.64 8.56 5.01
C LEU A 155 -2.61 7.95 3.98
N GLN A 156 -2.16 7.00 3.16
CA GLN A 156 -3.02 6.32 2.19
C GLN A 156 -3.95 5.29 2.85
N ASN A 157 -3.53 4.66 3.93
CA ASN A 157 -4.28 3.63 4.64
C ASN A 157 -5.59 4.15 5.25
N PHE A 158 -5.65 5.42 5.64
CA PHE A 158 -6.90 6.01 6.16
C PHE A 158 -8.03 6.01 5.11
N PRO A 159 -7.83 6.56 3.89
CA PRO A 159 -8.78 6.39 2.78
C PRO A 159 -9.17 4.94 2.49
N GLU A 160 -8.20 4.03 2.51
CA GLU A 160 -8.44 2.62 2.17
C GLU A 160 -9.28 1.89 3.20
N GLY A 161 -9.05 2.11 4.48
CA GLY A 161 -9.91 1.58 5.54
C GLY A 161 -11.36 2.05 5.41
N ALA A 162 -11.56 3.32 5.04
CA ALA A 162 -12.88 3.86 4.74
C ALA A 162 -13.48 3.25 3.47
N ALA A 163 -12.67 3.03 2.43
CA ALA A 163 -13.09 2.43 1.15
C ALA A 163 -13.56 0.97 1.29
N VAL A 164 -13.10 0.25 2.31
CA VAL A 164 -13.60 -1.10 2.63
C VAL A 164 -14.87 -1.01 3.48
N SER A 165 -14.83 -0.26 4.57
CA SER A 165 -15.89 -0.29 5.58
C SER A 165 -17.21 0.34 5.12
N LEU A 166 -17.13 1.44 4.35
CA LEU A 166 -18.31 2.19 3.93
C LEU A 166 -19.18 1.47 2.86
N PRO A 167 -18.60 0.84 1.81
CA PRO A 167 -19.37 0.00 0.90
C PRO A 167 -20.03 -1.19 1.60
N LEU A 168 -19.33 -1.87 2.51
CA LEU A 168 -19.89 -2.94 3.33
C LEU A 168 -21.16 -2.49 4.09
N ARG A 169 -21.13 -1.27 4.62
CA ARG A 169 -22.27 -0.68 5.30
C ARG A 169 -23.44 -0.41 4.34
N ARG A 170 -23.16 0.06 3.13
CA ARG A 170 -24.15 0.27 2.07
C ARG A 170 -24.85 -1.03 1.66
N GLU A 171 -24.11 -2.14 1.63
CA GLU A 171 -24.63 -3.49 1.34
C GLU A 171 -25.38 -4.13 2.53
N GLY A 172 -25.67 -3.35 3.59
CA GLY A 172 -26.50 -3.78 4.72
C GLY A 172 -25.74 -4.44 5.88
N CYS A 173 -24.40 -4.52 5.85
CA CYS A 173 -23.65 -5.01 7.02
C CYS A 173 -23.82 -4.07 8.23
N SER A 174 -23.80 -4.62 9.45
CA SER A 174 -23.80 -3.81 10.67
C SER A 174 -22.52 -2.94 10.74
N ARG A 175 -22.58 -1.82 11.48
CA ARG A 175 -21.41 -0.93 11.68
C ARG A 175 -20.21 -1.69 12.22
N SER A 176 -20.42 -2.50 13.26
CA SER A 176 -19.36 -3.31 13.87
C SER A 176 -18.73 -4.30 12.88
N ARG A 177 -19.54 -4.98 12.07
CA ARG A 177 -19.05 -5.91 11.05
C ARG A 177 -18.28 -5.19 9.96
N SER A 178 -18.77 -4.05 9.48
CA SER A 178 -18.09 -3.24 8.47
C SER A 178 -16.75 -2.72 8.98
N PHE A 179 -16.69 -2.25 10.23
CA PHE A 179 -15.45 -1.85 10.89
C PHE A 179 -14.47 -3.02 11.02
N LEU A 180 -14.92 -4.16 11.57
CA LEU A 180 -14.07 -5.33 11.78
C LEU A 180 -13.47 -5.85 10.47
N VAL A 181 -14.23 -5.91 9.40
CA VAL A 181 -13.74 -6.34 8.09
C VAL A 181 -12.78 -5.30 7.52
N GLY A 182 -13.11 -4.01 7.63
CA GLY A 182 -12.26 -2.92 7.12
C GLY A 182 -10.88 -2.89 7.79
N GLN A 183 -10.81 -2.98 9.12
CA GLN A 183 -9.51 -3.02 9.82
C GLN A 183 -8.77 -4.35 9.61
N ALA A 184 -9.50 -5.47 9.44
CA ALA A 184 -8.90 -6.79 9.27
C ALA A 184 -8.21 -6.95 7.91
N SER A 185 -8.61 -6.19 6.88
CA SER A 185 -7.97 -6.23 5.56
C SER A 185 -6.50 -5.81 5.62
N ALA A 186 -6.12 -4.97 6.58
CA ALA A 186 -4.75 -4.50 6.76
C ALA A 186 -3.94 -5.28 7.82
N LEU A 187 -4.50 -6.32 8.47
CA LEU A 187 -3.75 -7.16 9.42
C LEU A 187 -2.56 -7.89 8.78
N VAL A 188 -2.54 -7.99 7.46
CA VAL A 188 -1.40 -8.57 6.73
C VAL A 188 -0.19 -7.64 6.69
N GLU A 189 -0.35 -6.33 6.89
CA GLU A 189 0.76 -5.36 6.87
C GLU A 189 1.82 -5.67 7.96
N PRO A 190 1.47 -5.82 9.25
CA PRO A 190 2.45 -6.19 10.26
C PRO A 190 3.16 -7.52 9.96
N MET A 191 2.45 -8.49 9.41
CA MET A 191 3.05 -9.78 9.03
C MET A 191 4.03 -9.62 7.86
N ALA A 192 3.61 -8.92 6.82
CA ALA A 192 4.44 -8.64 5.65
C ALA A 192 5.65 -7.74 6.03
N GLY A 193 5.44 -6.76 6.93
CA GLY A 193 6.50 -5.89 7.42
C GLY A 193 7.59 -6.65 8.18
N VAL A 194 7.21 -7.52 9.10
CA VAL A 194 8.18 -8.39 9.79
C VAL A 194 8.91 -9.29 8.80
N LEU A 195 8.19 -9.89 7.84
CA LEU A 195 8.80 -10.72 6.80
C LEU A 195 9.78 -9.93 5.95
N GLY A 196 9.41 -8.74 5.48
CA GLY A 196 10.25 -7.85 4.68
C GLY A 196 11.52 -7.45 5.42
N ALA A 197 11.40 -7.00 6.66
CA ALA A 197 12.54 -6.66 7.51
C ALA A 197 13.46 -7.86 7.74
N TRP A 198 12.89 -9.02 8.04
CA TRP A 198 13.64 -10.26 8.24
C TRP A 198 14.40 -10.66 6.97
N LEU A 199 13.75 -10.68 5.82
CA LEU A 199 14.38 -11.06 4.54
C LEU A 199 15.59 -10.19 4.21
N VAL A 200 15.47 -8.86 4.26
CA VAL A 200 16.57 -7.97 3.89
C VAL A 200 17.67 -7.90 4.95
N THR A 201 17.33 -8.20 6.20
CA THR A 201 18.30 -8.33 7.29
C THR A 201 19.25 -9.52 7.08
N TYR A 202 18.73 -10.65 6.62
CA TYR A 202 19.54 -11.86 6.39
C TYR A 202 20.14 -11.94 4.99
N VAL A 203 19.51 -11.34 3.98
CA VAL A 203 19.92 -11.40 2.59
C VAL A 203 20.04 -9.99 2.00
N GLN A 204 21.15 -9.30 2.31
CA GLN A 204 21.38 -7.91 1.86
C GLN A 204 21.25 -7.72 0.34
N ARG A 205 21.68 -8.71 -0.44
CA ARG A 205 21.55 -8.69 -1.92
C ARG A 205 20.10 -8.68 -2.40
N LEU A 206 19.14 -9.05 -1.53
CA LEU A 206 17.73 -9.06 -1.86
C LEU A 206 17.10 -7.65 -1.79
N LEU A 207 17.75 -6.73 -1.06
CA LEU A 207 17.19 -5.40 -0.80
C LEU A 207 16.73 -4.66 -2.06
N PRO A 208 17.54 -4.46 -3.11
CA PRO A 208 17.10 -3.74 -4.30
C PRO A 208 15.98 -4.44 -5.06
N TYR A 209 15.96 -5.78 -5.06
CA TYR A 209 14.87 -6.55 -5.66
C TYR A 209 13.57 -6.42 -4.85
N ALA A 210 13.65 -6.45 -3.52
CA ALA A 210 12.49 -6.35 -2.65
C ALA A 210 11.84 -4.96 -2.73
N LEU A 211 12.65 -3.88 -2.76
CA LEU A 211 12.17 -2.52 -2.95
C LEU A 211 11.51 -2.34 -4.32
N SER A 212 12.18 -2.79 -5.39
CA SER A 212 11.62 -2.70 -6.75
C SER A 212 10.35 -3.54 -6.90
N PHE A 213 10.30 -4.72 -6.28
CA PHE A 213 9.13 -5.59 -6.26
C PHE A 213 7.92 -4.87 -5.60
N ALA A 214 8.13 -4.29 -4.42
CA ALA A 214 7.08 -3.55 -3.72
C ALA A 214 6.58 -2.37 -4.57
N ALA A 215 7.50 -1.60 -5.19
CA ALA A 215 7.15 -0.50 -6.08
C ALA A 215 6.29 -0.95 -7.27
N GLY A 216 6.66 -2.05 -7.93
CA GLY A 216 5.90 -2.58 -9.07
C GLY A 216 4.50 -3.05 -8.69
N ALA A 217 4.37 -3.71 -7.55
CA ALA A 217 3.08 -4.11 -7.01
C ALA A 217 2.20 -2.89 -6.66
N MET A 218 2.75 -1.89 -5.97
CA MET A 218 2.03 -0.66 -5.59
C MET A 218 1.57 0.15 -6.82
N ILE A 219 2.41 0.29 -7.86
CA ILE A 219 2.01 0.95 -9.10
C ILE A 219 0.85 0.21 -9.79
N LEU A 220 0.88 -1.13 -9.81
CA LEU A 220 -0.24 -1.89 -10.35
C LEU A 220 -1.55 -1.59 -9.61
N VAL A 221 -1.53 -1.58 -8.27
CA VAL A 221 -2.70 -1.24 -7.45
C VAL A 221 -3.21 0.16 -7.77
N ALA A 222 -2.34 1.16 -7.72
CA ALA A 222 -2.71 2.55 -7.96
C ALA A 222 -3.39 2.72 -9.32
N VAL A 223 -2.82 2.12 -10.38
CA VAL A 223 -3.28 2.29 -11.77
C VAL A 223 -4.47 1.39 -12.11
N HIS A 224 -4.49 0.15 -11.63
CA HIS A 224 -5.52 -0.83 -12.00
C HIS A 224 -6.79 -0.71 -11.14
N GLU A 225 -6.66 -0.30 -9.89
CA GLU A 225 -7.78 -0.31 -8.95
C GLU A 225 -8.14 1.08 -8.44
N LEU A 226 -7.24 1.80 -7.78
CA LEU A 226 -7.59 3.06 -7.11
C LEU A 226 -7.98 4.16 -8.11
N ILE A 227 -7.21 4.35 -9.19
CA ILE A 227 -7.51 5.38 -10.19
C ILE A 227 -8.83 5.09 -10.91
N PRO A 228 -9.12 3.88 -11.42
CA PRO A 228 -10.41 3.58 -11.99
C PRO A 228 -11.57 3.72 -11.00
N GLU A 229 -11.39 3.27 -9.74
CA GLU A 229 -12.42 3.36 -8.72
C GLU A 229 -12.78 4.80 -8.39
N CYS A 230 -11.79 5.67 -8.15
CA CYS A 230 -12.04 7.07 -7.83
C CYS A 230 -12.61 7.88 -9.01
N GLN A 231 -12.47 7.39 -10.25
CA GLN A 231 -12.96 8.05 -11.45
C GLN A 231 -14.30 7.52 -12.00
N LYS A 232 -14.95 6.57 -11.34
CA LYS A 232 -16.21 5.96 -11.80
C LYS A 232 -17.27 6.98 -12.16
N ASN A 233 -17.39 8.08 -11.42
CA ASN A 233 -18.39 9.14 -11.63
C ASN A 233 -17.77 10.41 -12.22
N ARG A 234 -16.77 10.28 -13.09
CA ARG A 234 -16.02 11.39 -13.69
C ARG A 234 -16.91 12.41 -14.41
N GLN A 235 -18.01 11.98 -15.04
CA GLN A 235 -18.92 12.88 -15.76
C GLN A 235 -19.61 13.88 -14.84
N GLU A 236 -19.97 13.48 -13.60
CA GLU A 236 -20.60 14.35 -12.62
C GLU A 236 -19.58 15.19 -11.83
N GLN A 237 -18.34 14.71 -11.72
CA GLN A 237 -17.33 15.29 -10.84
C GLN A 237 -15.91 15.17 -11.45
N PRO A 238 -15.65 15.88 -12.56
CA PRO A 238 -14.47 15.60 -13.41
C PRO A 238 -13.11 15.83 -12.73
N TYR A 239 -13.04 16.67 -11.69
CA TYR A 239 -11.75 17.09 -11.11
C TYR A 239 -11.49 16.57 -9.69
N PHE A 240 -12.49 16.09 -8.94
CA PHE A 240 -12.28 15.72 -7.53
C PHE A 240 -11.27 14.59 -7.35
N ALA A 241 -11.42 13.51 -8.10
CA ALA A 241 -10.47 12.39 -8.09
C ALA A 241 -9.07 12.83 -8.56
N THR A 242 -9.01 13.60 -9.64
CA THR A 242 -7.74 14.12 -10.19
C THR A 242 -7.03 15.03 -9.20
N MET A 243 -7.76 15.92 -8.51
CA MET A 243 -7.17 16.76 -7.47
C MET A 243 -6.70 15.94 -6.28
N GLY A 244 -7.43 14.88 -5.92
CA GLY A 244 -6.98 13.91 -4.93
C GLY A 244 -5.61 13.32 -5.30
N ILE A 245 -5.47 12.80 -6.52
CA ILE A 245 -4.22 12.22 -7.01
C ILE A 245 -3.07 13.24 -6.95
N ILE A 246 -3.31 14.45 -7.42
CA ILE A 246 -2.29 15.52 -7.42
C ILE A 246 -1.88 15.88 -5.98
N LEU A 247 -2.84 16.04 -5.08
CA LEU A 247 -2.57 16.39 -3.68
C LEU A 247 -1.84 15.25 -2.94
N GLY A 248 -2.24 14.00 -3.16
CA GLY A 248 -1.56 12.84 -2.57
C GLY A 248 -0.13 12.71 -3.06
N PHE A 249 0.08 12.84 -4.37
CA PHE A 249 1.42 12.84 -4.95
C PHE A 249 2.29 13.96 -4.38
N ALA A 250 1.76 15.18 -4.31
CA ALA A 250 2.50 16.34 -3.78
C ALA A 250 2.81 16.18 -2.29
N ALA A 251 1.88 15.63 -1.50
CA ALA A 251 2.10 15.40 -0.07
C ALA A 251 3.24 14.38 0.16
N MET A 252 3.24 13.27 -0.57
CA MET A 252 4.28 12.24 -0.45
C MET A 252 5.63 12.74 -0.97
N MET A 253 5.64 13.41 -2.13
CA MET A 253 6.85 14.06 -2.64
C MET A 253 7.45 15.03 -1.62
N LEU A 254 6.61 15.83 -0.95
CA LEU A 254 7.06 16.74 0.10
C LEU A 254 7.70 15.99 1.27
N LEU A 255 7.07 14.90 1.73
CA LEU A 255 7.60 14.06 2.81
C LEU A 255 8.96 13.46 2.44
N ASP A 256 9.08 12.87 1.26
CA ASP A 256 10.34 12.26 0.82
C ASP A 256 11.45 13.30 0.65
N VAL A 257 11.18 14.46 0.05
CA VAL A 257 12.20 15.51 -0.14
C VAL A 257 12.58 16.20 1.19
N MET A 258 11.69 16.26 2.18
CA MET A 258 11.99 16.86 3.49
C MET A 258 12.65 15.90 4.47
N LEU A 259 12.37 14.60 4.39
CA LEU A 259 12.80 13.61 5.36
C LEU A 259 13.87 12.66 4.79
N GLY A 260 13.91 12.47 3.47
CA GLY A 260 14.90 11.65 2.78
C GLY A 260 16.06 12.47 2.31
#